data_d397b3e93fb695f7be67fe6d4f49ad51
#
_entry.id   d397b3e93fb695f7be67fe6d4f49ad51
#
_cell.length_a   1.000
_cell.length_b   1.000
_cell.length_c   1.000
_cell.angle_alpha   90.00
_cell.angle_beta   90.00
_cell.angle_gamma   90.00
#
_symmetry.space_group_name_H-M   'P 1'
#
loop_
_entity.id
_entity.type
_entity.pdbx_description
1 polymer ?
#
loop_
_entity_poly.entity_id
_entity_poly.type
_entity_poly.pdbx_seq_one_letter_code
_entity_poly.pdbx_strand_id
1 'polypeptide(L)'
;MYKRQATYNAIDLINPISVLTETTPVIKESEHLFFRLSELKEEIHDWLEKSKIQDPVKNKLSEWLDGELKDWDISRDSPYFGFKIPGYEDKYFYVWLDAPIGYLASHLNYLKRLNLESEFKKFWSPNTKSELYHFIGKDIMYFHTLFFPVMLTKADYRAPDGVFVHGFLTLNGEKMSKSRGNFISADNYIETLDADYLRYFFASKLGTGVDDIDLNLEDFKQKNNSDLVNKYANIASRSAKFISKNFDGTLSPILDTPELLEEFRQASIQIKNLYEDLEFSKATREIMALADKANQYIDSKKPWVLIKEEGNEDIVQSICTTSINLFKILTILLQPIIPGFTLNAVKFLSLSEVTWNSINHPLLDCSINAVSYTHLTLPTIYSV
;
A
#
# COMPACT_ATOMS: atom_id res chain seq x y z
N MET A 1 12.92 32.85 -18.06
CA MET A 1 11.58 32.28 -18.41
C MET A 1 11.81 31.11 -19.36
N TYR A 2 11.81 29.89 -18.87
CA TYR A 2 12.00 28.71 -19.72
C TYR A 2 10.73 28.50 -20.55
N LYS A 3 10.82 28.67 -21.87
CA LYS A 3 9.76 28.31 -22.79
C LYS A 3 9.63 26.77 -22.75
N ARG A 4 8.46 26.24 -22.45
CA ARG A 4 8.18 24.81 -22.60
C ARG A 4 8.33 24.49 -24.10
N GLN A 5 9.39 23.78 -24.44
CA GLN A 5 9.56 23.21 -25.78
C GLN A 5 9.14 21.75 -25.70
N ALA A 6 8.33 21.33 -26.66
CA ALA A 6 8.00 19.93 -26.87
C ALA A 6 8.56 19.53 -28.24
N THR A 7 9.21 18.37 -28.30
CA THR A 7 9.70 17.76 -29.53
C THR A 7 8.76 16.65 -29.92
N TYR A 8 8.40 16.62 -31.19
CA TYR A 8 7.53 15.60 -31.80
C TYR A 8 8.21 15.04 -33.03
N ASN A 9 7.93 13.80 -33.36
CA ASN A 9 8.38 13.22 -34.60
C ASN A 9 7.54 13.82 -35.75
N ALA A 10 8.15 14.27 -36.82
CA ALA A 10 7.44 14.94 -37.90
C ALA A 10 6.36 14.04 -38.57
N ILE A 11 6.58 12.73 -38.54
CA ILE A 11 5.64 11.73 -39.08
C ILE A 11 4.33 11.65 -38.27
N ASP A 12 4.37 11.97 -36.98
CA ASP A 12 3.22 11.85 -36.07
C ASP A 12 2.34 13.10 -36.06
N LEU A 13 2.71 14.14 -36.81
CA LEU A 13 2.05 15.44 -36.79
C LEU A 13 1.15 15.65 -38.01
N ILE A 14 -0.12 15.95 -37.77
CA ILE A 14 -1.12 16.32 -38.77
C ILE A 14 -1.56 17.76 -38.50
N ASN A 15 -1.26 18.72 -39.41
CA ASN A 15 -1.58 20.13 -39.29
C ASN A 15 -1.21 20.71 -37.89
N PRO A 16 0.05 20.59 -37.48
CA PRO A 16 0.44 20.86 -36.10
C PRO A 16 0.43 22.36 -35.79
N ILE A 17 -0.32 22.70 -34.73
CA ILE A 17 -0.33 24.03 -34.13
C ILE A 17 -0.18 23.86 -32.62
N SER A 18 0.67 24.64 -31.98
CA SER A 18 0.83 24.64 -30.52
C SER A 18 -0.46 25.10 -29.86
N VAL A 19 -1.04 24.27 -29.00
CA VAL A 19 -2.25 24.60 -28.20
C VAL A 19 -2.01 25.77 -27.24
N LEU A 20 -0.74 26.04 -26.89
CA LEU A 20 -0.38 27.06 -25.89
C LEU A 20 0.00 28.41 -26.54
N THR A 21 0.51 28.38 -27.76
CA THR A 21 1.12 29.58 -28.40
C THR A 21 0.62 29.84 -29.80
N GLU A 22 -0.25 28.96 -30.33
CA GLU A 22 -0.79 29.00 -31.69
C GLU A 22 0.28 29.05 -32.79
N THR A 23 1.51 28.67 -32.48
CA THR A 23 2.62 28.69 -33.42
C THR A 23 2.77 27.33 -34.12
N THR A 24 3.18 27.36 -35.38
CA THR A 24 3.55 26.16 -36.14
C THR A 24 4.92 25.65 -35.71
N PRO A 25 5.15 24.35 -35.51
CA PRO A 25 6.44 23.79 -35.20
C PRO A 25 7.43 23.99 -36.37
N VAL A 26 8.70 24.12 -36.03
CA VAL A 26 9.79 24.19 -37.01
C VAL A 26 10.54 22.86 -37.04
N ILE A 27 10.93 22.41 -38.22
CA ILE A 27 11.79 21.23 -38.39
C ILE A 27 13.20 21.62 -37.93
N LYS A 28 13.76 20.79 -37.03
CA LYS A 28 15.13 20.91 -36.55
C LYS A 28 15.79 19.54 -36.61
N GLU A 29 16.99 19.49 -37.18
CA GLU A 29 17.84 18.30 -37.10
C GLU A 29 18.68 18.35 -35.82
N SER A 30 18.82 17.21 -35.18
CA SER A 30 19.65 17.06 -34.00
C SER A 30 20.24 15.65 -33.95
N GLU A 31 21.49 15.56 -33.50
CA GLU A 31 22.15 14.29 -33.22
C GLU A 31 21.72 13.81 -31.83
N HIS A 32 21.32 12.52 -31.70
CA HIS A 32 20.86 11.94 -30.46
C HIS A 32 21.69 10.73 -30.07
N LEU A 33 21.81 10.50 -28.75
CA LEU A 33 22.42 9.33 -28.17
C LEU A 33 21.32 8.33 -27.75
N PHE A 34 21.54 7.09 -28.10
CA PHE A 34 20.59 6.01 -27.83
C PHE A 34 21.19 4.97 -26.90
N PHE A 35 20.41 4.54 -25.93
CA PHE A 35 20.68 3.33 -25.16
C PHE A 35 20.19 2.14 -25.98
N ARG A 36 21.09 1.21 -26.31
CA ARG A 36 20.82 0.08 -27.21
C ARG A 36 19.99 -1.01 -26.50
N LEU A 37 18.75 -0.68 -26.21
CA LEU A 37 17.82 -1.58 -25.52
C LEU A 37 17.50 -2.82 -26.35
N SER A 38 17.50 -2.68 -27.68
CA SER A 38 17.27 -3.78 -28.62
C SER A 38 18.28 -4.93 -28.46
N GLU A 39 19.50 -4.64 -28.05
CA GLU A 39 20.56 -5.62 -27.81
C GLU A 39 20.45 -6.33 -26.42
N LEU A 40 19.57 -5.86 -25.54
CA LEU A 40 19.42 -6.33 -24.15
C LEU A 40 18.16 -7.15 -23.91
N LYS A 41 17.53 -7.62 -24.99
CA LYS A 41 16.26 -8.36 -24.93
C LYS A 41 16.36 -9.64 -24.10
N GLU A 42 17.44 -10.39 -24.24
CA GLU A 42 17.67 -11.64 -23.50
C GLU A 42 17.85 -11.37 -22.01
N GLU A 43 18.61 -10.34 -21.61
CA GLU A 43 18.81 -9.98 -20.22
C GLU A 43 17.53 -9.52 -19.54
N ILE A 44 16.68 -8.79 -20.28
CA ILE A 44 15.36 -8.39 -19.78
C ILE A 44 14.49 -9.62 -19.57
N HIS A 45 14.47 -10.55 -20.52
CA HIS A 45 13.71 -11.78 -20.41
C HIS A 45 14.16 -12.63 -19.21
N ASP A 46 15.47 -12.82 -19.06
CA ASP A 46 16.07 -13.54 -17.93
C ASP A 46 15.72 -12.92 -16.56
N TRP A 47 15.67 -11.59 -16.49
CA TRP A 47 15.25 -10.90 -15.28
C TRP A 47 13.75 -11.11 -15.01
N LEU A 48 12.89 -11.01 -16.04
CA LEU A 48 11.45 -11.21 -15.94
C LEU A 48 11.07 -12.59 -15.41
N GLU A 49 11.76 -13.63 -15.86
CA GLU A 49 11.52 -15.02 -15.43
C GLU A 49 11.79 -15.22 -13.93
N LYS A 50 12.76 -14.48 -13.38
CA LYS A 50 13.20 -14.58 -11.97
C LYS A 50 12.46 -13.63 -11.05
N SER A 51 11.77 -12.63 -11.59
CA SER A 51 11.20 -11.52 -10.83
C SER A 51 9.74 -11.76 -10.45
N LYS A 52 9.33 -11.23 -9.29
CA LYS A 52 7.93 -11.20 -8.87
C LYS A 52 7.22 -10.05 -9.58
N ILE A 53 6.41 -10.39 -10.58
CA ILE A 53 5.64 -9.43 -11.38
C ILE A 53 4.24 -10.00 -11.61
N GLN A 54 3.25 -9.12 -11.56
CA GLN A 54 1.84 -9.47 -11.78
C GLN A 54 1.60 -9.98 -13.22
N ASP A 55 0.74 -10.97 -13.40
CA ASP A 55 0.46 -11.56 -14.72
C ASP A 55 0.02 -10.54 -15.79
N PRO A 56 -0.86 -9.56 -15.51
CA PRO A 56 -1.19 -8.54 -16.50
C PRO A 56 0.01 -7.71 -16.97
N VAL A 57 0.97 -7.47 -16.06
CA VAL A 57 2.22 -6.75 -16.37
C VAL A 57 3.16 -7.62 -17.19
N LYS A 58 3.32 -8.90 -16.82
CA LYS A 58 4.12 -9.86 -17.61
C LYS A 58 3.61 -10.00 -19.03
N ASN A 59 2.29 -10.13 -19.21
CA ASN A 59 1.68 -10.23 -20.53
C ASN A 59 1.99 -8.99 -21.38
N LYS A 60 1.89 -7.80 -20.78
CA LYS A 60 2.21 -6.55 -21.49
C LYS A 60 3.69 -6.44 -21.86
N LEU A 61 4.58 -6.89 -20.97
CA LEU A 61 6.03 -6.91 -21.22
C LEU A 61 6.36 -7.91 -22.35
N SER A 62 5.74 -9.08 -22.37
CA SER A 62 5.91 -10.06 -23.45
C SER A 62 5.52 -9.48 -24.81
N GLU A 63 4.39 -8.75 -24.91
CA GLU A 63 4.00 -8.06 -26.15
C GLU A 63 5.12 -7.11 -26.66
N TRP A 64 5.75 -6.37 -25.74
CA TRP A 64 6.83 -5.45 -26.11
C TRP A 64 8.12 -6.19 -26.49
N LEU A 65 8.44 -7.28 -25.82
CA LEU A 65 9.61 -8.10 -26.10
C LEU A 65 9.43 -8.93 -27.40
N ASP A 66 8.24 -9.41 -27.70
CA ASP A 66 7.94 -10.14 -28.94
C ASP A 66 7.91 -9.22 -30.15
N GLY A 67 7.63 -7.94 -29.96
CA GLY A 67 7.71 -6.91 -30.96
C GLY A 67 9.15 -6.47 -31.26
N GLU A 68 9.26 -5.42 -32.09
CA GLU A 68 10.54 -4.74 -32.34
C GLU A 68 10.84 -3.80 -31.15
N LEU A 69 11.71 -4.24 -30.25
CA LEU A 69 12.18 -3.41 -29.15
C LEU A 69 13.14 -2.33 -29.68
N LYS A 70 12.70 -1.07 -29.66
CA LYS A 70 13.48 0.07 -30.18
C LYS A 70 14.48 0.55 -29.15
N ASP A 71 15.61 1.03 -29.68
CA ASP A 71 16.60 1.74 -28.87
C ASP A 71 16.01 3.01 -28.28
N TRP A 72 16.46 3.37 -27.09
CA TRP A 72 15.89 4.47 -26.32
C TRP A 72 16.72 5.73 -26.43
N ASP A 73 16.13 6.83 -26.93
CA ASP A 73 16.75 8.15 -26.97
C ASP A 73 16.92 8.72 -25.55
N ILE A 74 18.19 8.77 -25.11
CA ILE A 74 18.59 9.21 -23.77
C ILE A 74 19.12 10.63 -23.73
N SER A 75 19.15 11.35 -24.85
CA SER A 75 19.69 12.70 -24.94
C SER A 75 18.63 13.76 -25.17
N ARG A 76 18.86 14.94 -24.67
CA ARG A 76 18.04 16.13 -24.91
C ARG A 76 18.96 17.34 -25.22
N ASP A 77 18.51 18.17 -26.16
CA ASP A 77 19.21 19.39 -26.54
C ASP A 77 19.00 20.53 -25.55
N SER A 78 19.96 21.44 -25.48
CA SER A 78 19.81 22.73 -24.79
C SER A 78 18.68 23.58 -25.44
N PRO A 79 17.85 24.31 -24.65
CA PRO A 79 17.88 24.40 -23.19
C PRO A 79 17.05 23.27 -22.53
N TYR A 80 17.69 22.44 -21.73
CA TYR A 80 17.06 21.38 -20.99
C TYR A 80 17.57 21.39 -19.54
N PHE A 81 16.67 21.12 -18.56
CA PHE A 81 17.06 20.98 -17.17
C PHE A 81 17.39 19.51 -16.89
N GLY A 82 18.66 19.24 -16.59
CA GLY A 82 19.15 17.88 -16.35
C GLY A 82 20.67 17.85 -16.20
N PHE A 83 21.22 16.66 -16.07
CA PHE A 83 22.65 16.43 -16.03
C PHE A 83 23.23 16.42 -17.44
N LYS A 84 24.35 17.16 -17.64
CA LYS A 84 25.07 17.13 -18.90
C LYS A 84 25.67 15.76 -19.19
N ILE A 85 25.60 15.35 -20.45
CA ILE A 85 26.25 14.13 -20.91
C ILE A 85 27.76 14.38 -21.02
N PRO A 86 28.62 13.60 -20.36
CA PRO A 86 30.06 13.77 -20.47
C PRO A 86 30.54 13.70 -21.93
N GLY A 87 31.38 14.66 -22.33
CA GLY A 87 31.90 14.76 -23.71
C GLY A 87 30.99 15.50 -24.71
N TYR A 88 29.83 15.99 -24.27
CA TYR A 88 28.88 16.75 -25.10
C TYR A 88 28.53 18.08 -24.42
N GLU A 89 28.81 19.22 -25.08
CA GLU A 89 28.60 20.53 -24.46
C GLU A 89 27.11 20.90 -24.30
N ASP A 90 26.26 20.55 -25.29
CA ASP A 90 24.87 20.96 -25.39
C ASP A 90 23.86 19.80 -25.26
N LYS A 91 24.32 18.66 -24.76
CA LYS A 91 23.46 17.47 -24.52
C LYS A 91 23.29 17.18 -23.05
N TYR A 92 22.07 16.81 -22.72
CA TYR A 92 21.65 16.47 -21.36
C TYR A 92 21.05 15.08 -21.35
N PHE A 93 21.21 14.36 -20.25
CA PHE A 93 20.49 13.11 -20.06
C PHE A 93 18.98 13.34 -19.99
N TYR A 94 18.22 12.48 -20.64
CA TYR A 94 16.79 12.43 -20.48
C TYR A 94 16.44 12.02 -19.06
N VAL A 95 15.49 12.71 -18.45
CA VAL A 95 15.14 12.57 -17.02
C VAL A 95 14.86 11.12 -16.57
N TRP A 96 14.34 10.28 -17.44
CA TRP A 96 14.09 8.88 -17.07
C TRP A 96 15.32 7.97 -17.11
N LEU A 97 16.45 8.45 -17.57
CA LEU A 97 17.74 7.77 -17.40
C LEU A 97 18.33 8.03 -16.01
N ASP A 98 18.26 9.28 -15.54
CA ASP A 98 18.86 9.70 -14.27
C ASP A 98 17.90 9.61 -13.06
N ALA A 99 16.57 9.77 -13.26
CA ALA A 99 15.59 9.74 -12.19
C ALA A 99 15.61 8.44 -11.35
N PRO A 100 15.75 7.23 -11.94
CA PRO A 100 15.83 5.99 -11.16
C PRO A 100 17.08 5.91 -10.26
N ILE A 101 18.15 6.65 -10.56
CA ILE A 101 19.34 6.76 -9.69
C ILE A 101 18.97 7.44 -8.37
N GLY A 102 17.87 8.19 -8.35
CA GLY A 102 17.30 8.76 -7.15
C GLY A 102 16.98 7.72 -6.05
N TYR A 103 16.64 6.49 -6.41
CA TYR A 103 16.45 5.40 -5.46
C TYR A 103 17.75 5.05 -4.74
N LEU A 104 18.84 4.94 -5.48
CA LEU A 104 20.18 4.68 -4.91
C LEU A 104 20.62 5.84 -4.03
N ALA A 105 20.44 7.07 -4.51
CA ALA A 105 20.80 8.29 -3.78
C ALA A 105 20.00 8.45 -2.49
N SER A 106 18.70 8.17 -2.54
CA SER A 106 17.81 8.19 -1.36
C SER A 106 18.23 7.16 -0.32
N HIS A 107 18.51 5.92 -0.75
CA HIS A 107 18.98 4.86 0.14
C HIS A 107 20.33 5.21 0.76
N LEU A 108 21.28 5.71 -0.03
CA LEU A 108 22.57 6.14 0.49
C LEU A 108 22.41 7.27 1.53
N ASN A 109 21.54 8.25 1.26
CA ASN A 109 21.26 9.33 2.19
C ASN A 109 20.64 8.82 3.50
N TYR A 110 19.72 7.86 3.41
CA TYR A 110 19.15 7.19 4.58
C TYR A 110 20.22 6.48 5.41
N LEU A 111 21.08 5.67 4.78
CA LEU A 111 22.16 4.99 5.47
C LEU A 111 23.17 5.96 6.11
N LYS A 112 23.49 7.09 5.44
CA LYS A 112 24.33 8.14 6.02
C LYS A 112 23.75 8.71 7.32
N ARG A 113 22.43 8.94 7.35
CA ARG A 113 21.74 9.43 8.55
C ARG A 113 21.79 8.44 9.72
N LEU A 114 21.97 7.15 9.43
CA LEU A 114 22.11 6.08 10.41
C LEU A 114 23.57 5.71 10.70
N ASN A 115 24.57 6.33 10.05
CA ASN A 115 26.00 5.98 10.08
C ASN A 115 26.25 4.52 9.62
N LEU A 116 25.54 4.08 8.59
CA LEU A 116 25.58 2.73 8.01
C LEU A 116 25.96 2.70 6.53
N GLU A 117 26.76 3.66 6.04
CA GLU A 117 27.11 3.80 4.61
C GLU A 117 27.78 2.54 4.02
N SER A 118 28.48 1.77 4.85
CA SER A 118 29.11 0.51 4.43
C SER A 118 28.10 -0.51 3.96
N GLU A 119 26.84 -0.45 4.42
CA GLU A 119 25.77 -1.37 4.02
C GLU A 119 25.27 -1.09 2.60
N PHE A 120 25.50 0.12 2.05
CA PHE A 120 25.05 0.47 0.71
C PHE A 120 25.57 -0.50 -0.35
N LYS A 121 26.88 -0.75 -0.38
CA LYS A 121 27.49 -1.69 -1.33
C LYS A 121 26.99 -3.13 -1.16
N LYS A 122 26.76 -3.55 0.07
CA LYS A 122 26.22 -4.87 0.36
C LYS A 122 24.80 -5.04 -0.15
N PHE A 123 23.95 -4.04 0.08
CA PHE A 123 22.56 -4.04 -0.39
C PHE A 123 22.46 -4.04 -1.91
N TRP A 124 23.25 -3.20 -2.59
CA TRP A 124 23.19 -3.03 -4.05
C TRP A 124 24.09 -4.01 -4.81
N SER A 125 24.80 -4.91 -4.13
CA SER A 125 25.59 -5.97 -4.78
C SER A 125 24.69 -6.97 -5.52
N PRO A 126 25.09 -7.45 -6.71
CA PRO A 126 24.37 -8.49 -7.44
C PRO A 126 24.14 -9.78 -6.62
N ASN A 127 25.05 -10.08 -5.67
CA ASN A 127 25.02 -11.30 -4.85
C ASN A 127 24.40 -11.08 -3.46
N THR A 128 23.68 -9.98 -3.23
CA THR A 128 23.02 -9.74 -1.94
C THR A 128 21.87 -10.73 -1.70
N LYS A 129 21.59 -10.98 -0.41
CA LYS A 129 20.39 -11.74 0.03
C LYS A 129 19.22 -10.81 0.39
N SER A 130 19.42 -9.49 0.36
CA SER A 130 18.34 -8.53 0.60
C SER A 130 17.38 -8.53 -0.58
N GLU A 131 16.13 -8.17 -0.33
CA GLU A 131 15.11 -8.06 -1.37
C GLU A 131 14.84 -6.58 -1.70
N LEU A 132 14.55 -6.29 -2.97
CA LEU A 132 14.20 -4.96 -3.48
C LEU A 132 12.92 -5.05 -4.30
N TYR A 133 11.87 -4.38 -3.84
CA TYR A 133 10.59 -4.33 -4.51
C TYR A 133 10.21 -2.89 -4.88
N HIS A 134 9.70 -2.71 -6.07
CA HIS A 134 9.17 -1.43 -6.55
C HIS A 134 7.64 -1.50 -6.64
N PHE A 135 6.97 -0.50 -6.04
CA PHE A 135 5.52 -0.29 -6.17
C PHE A 135 5.31 0.98 -6.96
N ILE A 136 4.72 0.88 -8.13
CA ILE A 136 4.66 1.98 -9.10
C ILE A 136 3.28 2.12 -9.76
N GLY A 137 2.99 3.32 -10.27
CA GLY A 137 1.87 3.55 -11.16
C GLY A 137 2.13 3.00 -12.58
N LYS A 138 1.07 2.65 -13.28
CA LYS A 138 1.15 2.05 -14.62
C LYS A 138 1.81 2.96 -15.69
N ASP A 139 1.86 4.27 -15.46
CA ASP A 139 2.47 5.24 -16.37
C ASP A 139 4.00 5.14 -16.44
N ILE A 140 4.64 4.60 -15.41
CA ILE A 140 6.10 4.43 -15.35
C ILE A 140 6.54 2.97 -15.45
N MET A 141 5.63 2.08 -15.78
CA MET A 141 5.89 0.65 -15.89
C MET A 141 7.03 0.37 -16.88
N TYR A 142 7.00 0.98 -18.06
CA TYR A 142 8.00 0.81 -19.10
C TYR A 142 9.43 1.10 -18.60
N PHE A 143 9.61 2.17 -17.84
CA PHE A 143 10.91 2.56 -17.30
C PHE A 143 11.43 1.62 -16.21
N HIS A 144 10.55 1.07 -15.38
CA HIS A 144 10.92 0.21 -14.25
C HIS A 144 11.07 -1.26 -14.60
N THR A 145 10.57 -1.68 -15.77
CA THR A 145 10.59 -3.09 -16.17
C THR A 145 11.48 -3.39 -17.37
N LEU A 146 11.71 -2.42 -18.26
CA LEU A 146 12.60 -2.62 -19.41
C LEU A 146 13.96 -1.92 -19.22
N PHE A 147 13.99 -0.66 -18.78
CA PHE A 147 15.23 0.11 -18.70
C PHE A 147 15.98 -0.09 -17.40
N PHE A 148 15.32 0.17 -16.28
CA PHE A 148 15.99 0.24 -14.98
C PHE A 148 16.68 -1.07 -14.56
N PRO A 149 16.09 -2.26 -14.74
CA PRO A 149 16.75 -3.52 -14.39
C PRO A 149 18.06 -3.73 -15.16
N VAL A 150 18.05 -3.53 -16.47
CA VAL A 150 19.26 -3.72 -17.29
C VAL A 150 20.29 -2.63 -17.09
N MET A 151 19.88 -1.38 -16.82
CA MET A 151 20.80 -0.31 -16.42
C MET A 151 21.55 -0.66 -15.14
N LEU A 152 20.84 -1.15 -14.13
CA LEU A 152 21.47 -1.58 -12.88
C LEU A 152 22.43 -2.74 -13.12
N THR A 153 22.00 -3.78 -13.85
CA THR A 153 22.84 -4.94 -14.14
C THR A 153 24.11 -4.57 -14.91
N LYS A 154 24.00 -3.69 -15.94
CA LYS A 154 25.17 -3.21 -16.70
C LYS A 154 26.10 -2.31 -15.88
N ALA A 155 25.63 -1.76 -14.76
CA ALA A 155 26.42 -0.98 -13.81
C ALA A 155 26.90 -1.78 -12.60
N ASP A 156 26.85 -3.13 -12.66
CA ASP A 156 27.24 -4.06 -11.58
C ASP A 156 26.41 -3.86 -10.28
N TYR A 157 25.17 -3.40 -10.42
CA TYR A 157 24.20 -3.36 -9.34
C TYR A 157 23.15 -4.46 -9.49
N ARG A 158 22.51 -4.83 -8.36
CA ARG A 158 21.37 -5.71 -8.37
C ARG A 158 20.18 -5.10 -9.08
N ALA A 159 19.45 -5.89 -9.86
CA ALA A 159 18.12 -5.52 -10.34
C ALA A 159 17.05 -5.75 -9.23
N PRO A 160 15.86 -5.15 -9.34
CA PRO A 160 14.74 -5.44 -8.43
C PRO A 160 14.32 -6.91 -8.45
N ASP A 161 13.91 -7.44 -7.29
CA ASP A 161 13.32 -8.79 -7.19
C ASP A 161 11.87 -8.81 -7.63
N GLY A 162 11.23 -7.66 -7.66
CA GLY A 162 9.88 -7.52 -8.15
C GLY A 162 9.45 -6.08 -8.41
N VAL A 163 8.51 -5.95 -9.34
CA VAL A 163 7.88 -4.66 -9.68
C VAL A 163 6.37 -4.87 -9.67
N PHE A 164 5.69 -4.14 -8.80
CA PHE A 164 4.25 -4.21 -8.65
C PHE A 164 3.61 -2.91 -9.14
N VAL A 165 2.68 -3.06 -10.07
CA VAL A 165 2.06 -1.97 -10.80
C VAL A 165 0.62 -1.80 -10.36
N HIS A 166 0.19 -0.58 -10.10
CA HIS A 166 -1.20 -0.24 -9.83
C HIS A 166 -1.74 0.76 -10.85
N GLY A 167 -3.07 0.81 -11.00
CA GLY A 167 -3.78 1.75 -11.83
C GLY A 167 -3.70 3.20 -11.31
N PHE A 168 -4.32 4.12 -12.05
CA PHE A 168 -4.45 5.51 -11.61
C PHE A 168 -5.51 5.66 -10.52
N LEU A 169 -5.36 6.71 -9.72
CA LEU A 169 -6.39 7.15 -8.82
C LEU A 169 -7.28 8.18 -9.53
N THR A 170 -8.58 7.90 -9.58
CA THR A 170 -9.61 8.83 -10.04
C THR A 170 -10.42 9.36 -8.86
N LEU A 171 -11.12 10.45 -9.03
CA LEU A 171 -12.04 11.03 -8.06
C LEU A 171 -13.42 11.14 -8.69
N ASN A 172 -14.39 10.37 -8.19
CA ASN A 172 -15.75 10.29 -8.73
C ASN A 172 -15.75 10.02 -10.26
N GLY A 173 -14.92 9.09 -10.72
CA GLY A 173 -14.79 8.70 -12.12
C GLY A 173 -13.92 9.61 -12.99
N GLU A 174 -13.42 10.73 -12.45
CA GLU A 174 -12.60 11.67 -13.20
C GLU A 174 -11.12 11.60 -12.79
N LYS A 175 -10.22 11.75 -13.78
CA LYS A 175 -8.78 11.85 -13.50
C LYS A 175 -8.50 13.11 -12.67
N MET A 176 -7.81 12.95 -11.53
CA MET A 176 -7.39 14.07 -10.70
C MET A 176 -6.51 15.05 -11.47
N SER A 177 -6.80 16.34 -11.38
CA SER A 177 -6.03 17.41 -12.03
C SER A 177 -6.05 18.68 -11.20
N LYS A 178 -4.87 19.19 -10.87
CA LYS A 178 -4.72 20.49 -10.16
C LYS A 178 -5.33 21.64 -10.95
N SER A 179 -5.23 21.61 -12.29
CA SER A 179 -5.77 22.67 -13.15
C SER A 179 -7.30 22.67 -13.26
N ARG A 180 -7.94 21.52 -12.99
CA ARG A 180 -9.40 21.37 -13.00
C ARG A 180 -10.05 21.58 -11.63
N GLY A 181 -9.23 21.68 -10.56
CA GLY A 181 -9.74 21.85 -9.19
C GLY A 181 -10.31 20.57 -8.55
N ASN A 182 -10.24 19.42 -9.22
CA ASN A 182 -10.68 18.12 -8.70
C ASN A 182 -9.51 17.30 -8.10
N PHE A 183 -8.64 17.96 -7.36
CA PHE A 183 -7.45 17.35 -6.78
C PHE A 183 -7.49 17.49 -5.25
N ILE A 184 -7.45 16.37 -4.55
CA ILE A 184 -7.30 16.32 -3.09
C ILE A 184 -5.84 16.05 -2.79
N SER A 185 -5.12 16.99 -2.14
CA SER A 185 -3.76 16.74 -1.67
C SER A 185 -3.78 15.89 -0.40
N ALA A 186 -2.71 15.14 -0.17
CA ALA A 186 -2.56 14.36 1.06
C ALA A 186 -2.61 15.27 2.30
N ASP A 187 -1.98 16.46 2.24
CA ASP A 187 -1.98 17.43 3.34
C ASP A 187 -3.41 17.87 3.69
N ASN A 188 -4.20 18.30 2.70
CA ASN A 188 -5.59 18.70 2.94
C ASN A 188 -6.44 17.56 3.50
N TYR A 189 -6.17 16.31 3.07
CA TYR A 189 -6.89 15.16 3.57
C TYR A 189 -6.60 14.91 5.07
N ILE A 190 -5.32 14.88 5.46
CA ILE A 190 -4.93 14.56 6.85
C ILE A 190 -5.28 15.69 7.86
N GLU A 191 -5.52 16.92 7.39
CA GLU A 191 -6.07 18.00 8.20
C GLU A 191 -7.53 17.74 8.62
N THR A 192 -8.25 16.92 7.85
CA THR A 192 -9.70 16.71 8.03
C THR A 192 -10.02 15.31 8.56
N LEU A 193 -9.35 14.28 8.04
CA LEU A 193 -9.62 12.88 8.34
C LEU A 193 -8.32 12.12 8.65
N ASP A 194 -8.45 11.07 9.47
CA ASP A 194 -7.33 10.18 9.75
C ASP A 194 -6.90 9.42 8.49
N ALA A 195 -5.59 9.31 8.29
CA ALA A 195 -4.99 8.60 7.15
C ALA A 195 -5.43 7.14 7.05
N ASP A 196 -5.73 6.48 8.17
CA ASP A 196 -6.11 5.07 8.22
C ASP A 196 -7.42 4.78 7.49
N TYR A 197 -8.36 5.73 7.46
CA TYR A 197 -9.59 5.57 6.66
C TYR A 197 -9.28 5.45 5.16
N LEU A 198 -8.36 6.28 4.66
CA LEU A 198 -7.98 6.24 3.25
C LEU A 198 -7.16 4.98 2.93
N ARG A 199 -6.25 4.60 3.83
CA ARG A 199 -5.48 3.36 3.72
C ARG A 199 -6.38 2.13 3.65
N TYR A 200 -7.40 2.06 4.54
CA TYR A 200 -8.37 0.98 4.53
C TYR A 200 -9.17 0.93 3.23
N PHE A 201 -9.67 2.08 2.78
CA PHE A 201 -10.43 2.15 1.53
C PHE A 201 -9.59 1.65 0.34
N PHE A 202 -8.36 2.11 0.19
CA PHE A 202 -7.48 1.65 -0.88
C PHE A 202 -7.16 0.16 -0.74
N ALA A 203 -6.80 -0.34 0.43
CA ALA A 203 -6.56 -1.75 0.64
C ALA A 203 -7.79 -2.60 0.25
N SER A 204 -9.01 -2.11 0.50
CA SER A 204 -10.23 -2.81 0.13
C SER A 204 -10.48 -2.90 -1.39
N LYS A 205 -9.76 -2.12 -2.20
CA LYS A 205 -9.85 -2.08 -3.67
C LYS A 205 -8.62 -2.68 -4.36
N LEU A 206 -7.46 -2.65 -3.70
CA LEU A 206 -6.19 -3.11 -4.26
C LEU A 206 -6.08 -4.64 -4.30
N GLY A 207 -5.64 -5.14 -5.43
CA GLY A 207 -5.29 -6.54 -5.67
C GLY A 207 -4.15 -6.62 -6.68
N THR A 208 -4.01 -7.78 -7.32
CA THR A 208 -2.97 -8.03 -8.33
C THR A 208 -3.30 -7.44 -9.71
N GLY A 209 -4.46 -6.82 -9.89
CA GLY A 209 -4.84 -6.11 -11.12
C GLY A 209 -4.15 -4.75 -11.26
N VAL A 210 -4.21 -4.20 -12.49
CA VAL A 210 -3.69 -2.88 -12.86
C VAL A 210 -4.80 -1.87 -13.16
N ASP A 211 -6.02 -2.17 -12.71
CA ASP A 211 -7.19 -1.33 -12.92
C ASP A 211 -7.12 -0.03 -12.14
N ASP A 212 -7.77 1.01 -12.65
CA ASP A 212 -7.86 2.29 -11.96
C ASP A 212 -8.73 2.18 -10.71
N ILE A 213 -8.34 2.90 -9.67
CA ILE A 213 -9.07 2.95 -8.40
C ILE A 213 -9.82 4.26 -8.34
N ASP A 214 -11.15 4.18 -8.23
CA ASP A 214 -11.97 5.36 -8.06
C ASP A 214 -12.20 5.67 -6.57
N LEU A 215 -11.80 6.87 -6.15
CA LEU A 215 -12.15 7.45 -4.86
C LEU A 215 -13.54 8.10 -4.98
N ASN A 216 -14.59 7.27 -4.98
CA ASN A 216 -15.94 7.76 -4.80
C ASN A 216 -16.17 8.08 -3.33
N LEU A 217 -16.52 9.32 -3.01
CA LEU A 217 -16.61 9.81 -1.63
C LEU A 217 -17.75 9.15 -0.83
N GLU A 218 -18.87 8.82 -1.47
CA GLU A 218 -19.97 8.12 -0.79
C GLU A 218 -19.61 6.66 -0.52
N ASP A 219 -18.98 5.96 -1.48
CA ASP A 219 -18.46 4.60 -1.27
C ASP A 219 -17.38 4.59 -0.18
N PHE A 220 -16.48 5.57 -0.18
CA PHE A 220 -15.47 5.76 0.87
C PHE A 220 -16.10 5.86 2.26
N LYS A 221 -17.09 6.75 2.43
CA LYS A 221 -17.82 6.94 3.67
C LYS A 221 -18.53 5.66 4.11
N GLN A 222 -19.31 5.07 3.22
CA GLN A 222 -20.07 3.86 3.49
C GLN A 222 -19.15 2.69 3.88
N LYS A 223 -18.05 2.49 3.15
CA LYS A 223 -17.11 1.40 3.38
C LYS A 223 -16.45 1.49 4.75
N ASN A 224 -15.93 2.66 5.11
CA ASN A 224 -15.29 2.88 6.41
C ASN A 224 -16.27 2.73 7.57
N ASN A 225 -17.46 3.34 7.46
CA ASN A 225 -18.48 3.24 8.51
C ASN A 225 -18.97 1.79 8.69
N SER A 226 -19.24 1.09 7.60
CA SER A 226 -19.69 -0.30 7.66
C SER A 226 -18.65 -1.21 8.30
N ASP A 227 -17.42 -1.16 7.83
CA ASP A 227 -16.41 -2.15 8.17
C ASP A 227 -15.65 -1.78 9.47
N LEU A 228 -15.11 -0.55 9.55
CA LEU A 228 -14.28 -0.17 10.69
C LEU A 228 -15.10 0.21 11.91
N VAL A 229 -16.19 0.96 11.73
CA VAL A 229 -17.02 1.42 12.86
C VAL A 229 -17.98 0.32 13.29
N ASN A 230 -18.85 -0.15 12.36
CA ASN A 230 -19.98 -1.02 12.72
C ASN A 230 -19.59 -2.49 12.90
N LYS A 231 -18.44 -2.93 12.36
CA LYS A 231 -17.95 -4.30 12.56
C LYS A 231 -16.78 -4.35 13.53
N TYR A 232 -15.61 -3.79 13.15
CA TYR A 232 -14.38 -3.94 13.92
C TYR A 232 -14.46 -3.26 15.31
N ALA A 233 -14.68 -1.95 15.37
CA ALA A 233 -14.71 -1.22 16.65
C ALA A 233 -15.90 -1.64 17.53
N ASN A 234 -17.01 -2.05 16.92
CA ASN A 234 -18.22 -2.49 17.63
C ASN A 234 -17.96 -3.69 18.53
N ILE A 235 -17.10 -4.64 18.15
CA ILE A 235 -16.75 -5.82 18.97
C ILE A 235 -16.18 -5.37 20.30
N ALA A 236 -15.18 -4.48 20.27
CA ALA A 236 -14.55 -3.95 21.49
C ALA A 236 -15.56 -3.14 22.31
N SER A 237 -16.34 -2.25 21.71
CA SER A 237 -17.27 -1.38 22.42
C SER A 237 -18.35 -2.14 23.17
N ARG A 238 -18.85 -3.22 22.59
CA ARG A 238 -19.89 -4.10 23.17
C ARG A 238 -19.37 -4.96 24.31
N SER A 239 -18.11 -5.36 24.29
CA SER A 239 -17.51 -6.25 25.30
C SER A 239 -16.78 -5.49 26.42
N ALA A 240 -16.02 -4.47 26.08
CA ALA A 240 -15.23 -3.68 27.00
C ALA A 240 -16.08 -3.02 28.11
N LYS A 241 -17.29 -2.56 27.75
CA LYS A 241 -18.19 -1.94 28.71
C LYS A 241 -18.59 -2.89 29.86
N PHE A 242 -18.79 -4.18 29.56
CA PHE A 242 -19.09 -5.17 30.59
C PHE A 242 -17.88 -5.49 31.46
N ILE A 243 -16.71 -5.67 30.82
CA ILE A 243 -15.44 -5.92 31.51
C ILE A 243 -15.12 -4.76 32.47
N SER A 244 -15.24 -3.51 31.97
CA SER A 244 -14.98 -2.32 32.82
C SER A 244 -15.93 -2.18 33.99
N LYS A 245 -17.24 -2.35 33.71
CA LYS A 245 -18.28 -2.01 34.69
C LYS A 245 -18.45 -3.09 35.79
N ASN A 246 -18.29 -4.36 35.41
CA ASN A 246 -18.67 -5.47 36.27
C ASN A 246 -17.46 -6.28 36.79
N PHE A 247 -16.26 -6.11 36.18
CA PHE A 247 -15.09 -6.93 36.48
C PHE A 247 -13.81 -6.09 36.64
N ASP A 248 -13.93 -4.81 36.97
CA ASP A 248 -12.79 -3.87 37.19
C ASP A 248 -11.73 -3.91 36.09
N GLY A 249 -12.16 -4.10 34.84
CA GLY A 249 -11.27 -4.19 33.67
C GLY A 249 -10.55 -5.54 33.53
N THR A 250 -10.81 -6.54 34.36
CA THR A 250 -10.11 -7.83 34.38
C THR A 250 -10.80 -8.85 33.50
N LEU A 251 -10.04 -9.52 32.65
CA LEU A 251 -10.49 -10.60 31.77
C LEU A 251 -10.57 -11.93 32.56
N SER A 252 -11.49 -12.82 32.13
CA SER A 252 -11.63 -14.16 32.70
C SER A 252 -10.37 -15.02 32.49
N PRO A 253 -10.06 -15.95 33.41
CA PRO A 253 -9.03 -16.95 33.20
C PRO A 253 -9.37 -18.00 32.12
N ILE A 254 -10.62 -18.06 31.69
CA ILE A 254 -11.10 -19.01 30.67
C ILE A 254 -11.83 -18.32 29.53
N LEU A 255 -11.86 -18.96 28.38
CA LEU A 255 -12.67 -18.58 27.21
C LEU A 255 -14.01 -19.33 27.22
N ASP A 256 -15.10 -18.66 26.82
CA ASP A 256 -16.39 -19.31 26.64
C ASP A 256 -16.42 -20.27 25.44
N THR A 257 -15.77 -19.88 24.33
CA THR A 257 -15.76 -20.66 23.08
C THR A 257 -14.35 -20.67 22.48
N PRO A 258 -13.43 -21.52 22.99
CA PRO A 258 -12.04 -21.59 22.50
C PRO A 258 -11.93 -21.99 21.02
N GLU A 259 -12.90 -22.78 20.53
CA GLU A 259 -12.95 -23.26 19.14
C GLU A 259 -13.08 -22.11 18.14
N LEU A 260 -13.83 -21.06 18.51
CA LEU A 260 -13.96 -19.88 17.67
C LEU A 260 -12.63 -19.11 17.57
N LEU A 261 -11.85 -19.06 18.66
CA LEU A 261 -10.52 -18.45 18.62
C LEU A 261 -9.57 -19.23 17.71
N GLU A 262 -9.66 -20.58 17.74
CA GLU A 262 -8.85 -21.43 16.87
C GLU A 262 -9.24 -21.24 15.39
N GLU A 263 -10.52 -21.07 15.07
CA GLU A 263 -10.97 -20.74 13.71
C GLU A 263 -10.31 -19.44 13.20
N PHE A 264 -10.24 -18.39 14.04
CA PHE A 264 -9.58 -17.13 13.68
C PHE A 264 -8.07 -17.31 13.49
N ARG A 265 -7.44 -18.16 14.29
CA ARG A 265 -6.00 -18.49 14.14
C ARG A 265 -5.73 -19.19 12.83
N GLN A 266 -6.55 -20.16 12.45
CA GLN A 266 -6.43 -20.85 11.16
C GLN A 266 -6.64 -19.89 9.98
N ALA A 267 -7.67 -19.04 10.04
CA ALA A 267 -7.92 -18.03 9.02
C ALA A 267 -6.75 -17.03 8.88
N SER A 268 -6.04 -16.71 9.97
CA SER A 268 -4.90 -15.80 9.95
C SER A 268 -3.76 -16.29 9.04
N ILE A 269 -3.60 -17.61 8.90
CA ILE A 269 -2.58 -18.21 8.01
C ILE A 269 -2.89 -17.89 6.55
N GLN A 270 -4.16 -18.02 6.15
CA GLN A 270 -4.60 -17.67 4.78
C GLN A 270 -4.50 -16.17 4.53
N ILE A 271 -4.90 -15.36 5.51
CA ILE A 271 -4.82 -13.89 5.41
C ILE A 271 -3.35 -13.43 5.26
N LYS A 272 -2.42 -14.08 5.98
CA LYS A 272 -0.99 -13.84 5.80
C LYS A 272 -0.55 -14.08 4.36
N ASN A 273 -0.94 -15.19 3.77
CA ASN A 273 -0.60 -15.48 2.37
C ASN A 273 -1.22 -14.44 1.41
N LEU A 274 -2.45 -13.99 1.65
CA LEU A 274 -3.06 -12.94 0.85
C LEU A 274 -2.28 -11.61 0.93
N TYR A 275 -1.70 -11.27 2.08
CA TYR A 275 -0.81 -10.12 2.21
C TYR A 275 0.49 -10.30 1.43
N GLU A 276 1.13 -11.47 1.54
CA GLU A 276 2.38 -11.79 0.81
C GLU A 276 2.15 -11.77 -0.72
N ASP A 277 0.97 -12.19 -1.17
CA ASP A 277 0.55 -12.19 -2.57
C ASP A 277 -0.02 -10.84 -3.04
N LEU A 278 -0.02 -9.80 -2.18
CA LEU A 278 -0.55 -8.46 -2.45
C LEU A 278 -2.06 -8.42 -2.79
N GLU A 279 -2.80 -9.42 -2.36
CA GLU A 279 -4.26 -9.55 -2.52
C GLU A 279 -5.02 -8.82 -1.40
N PHE A 280 -4.73 -7.53 -1.22
CA PHE A 280 -5.23 -6.73 -0.10
C PHE A 280 -6.76 -6.69 -0.03
N SER A 281 -7.46 -6.61 -1.17
CA SER A 281 -8.92 -6.60 -1.21
C SER A 281 -9.53 -7.92 -0.75
N LYS A 282 -8.86 -9.04 -1.02
CA LYS A 282 -9.28 -10.35 -0.51
C LYS A 282 -8.97 -10.45 0.98
N ALA A 283 -7.78 -10.01 1.42
CA ALA A 283 -7.41 -10.00 2.83
C ALA A 283 -8.41 -9.18 3.68
N THR A 284 -8.74 -7.95 3.27
CA THR A 284 -9.73 -7.12 3.98
C THR A 284 -11.10 -7.77 4.04
N ARG A 285 -11.54 -8.43 2.98
CA ARG A 285 -12.83 -9.14 2.94
C ARG A 285 -12.87 -10.31 3.93
N GLU A 286 -11.81 -11.13 3.96
CA GLU A 286 -11.69 -12.23 4.92
C GLU A 286 -11.65 -11.72 6.36
N ILE A 287 -10.90 -10.64 6.64
CA ILE A 287 -10.86 -10.02 7.97
C ILE A 287 -12.24 -9.51 8.38
N MET A 288 -13.00 -8.88 7.47
CA MET A 288 -14.36 -8.41 7.78
C MET A 288 -15.37 -9.54 7.93
N ALA A 289 -15.18 -10.66 7.24
CA ALA A 289 -15.98 -11.87 7.49
C ALA A 289 -15.74 -12.44 8.89
N LEU A 290 -14.50 -12.43 9.38
CA LEU A 290 -14.20 -12.78 10.77
C LEU A 290 -14.80 -11.77 11.75
N ALA A 291 -14.79 -10.46 11.45
CA ALA A 291 -15.44 -9.45 12.28
C ALA A 291 -16.97 -9.66 12.36
N ASP A 292 -17.61 -10.07 11.26
CA ASP A 292 -19.03 -10.46 11.26
C ASP A 292 -19.29 -11.66 12.16
N LYS A 293 -18.44 -12.71 12.12
CA LYS A 293 -18.55 -13.88 13.01
C LYS A 293 -18.40 -13.49 14.49
N ALA A 294 -17.45 -12.60 14.81
CA ALA A 294 -17.30 -12.10 16.18
C ALA A 294 -18.54 -11.35 16.67
N ASN A 295 -19.14 -10.50 15.84
CA ASN A 295 -20.39 -9.81 16.18
C ASN A 295 -21.55 -10.79 16.32
N GLN A 296 -21.71 -11.77 15.44
CA GLN A 296 -22.73 -12.83 15.52
C GLN A 296 -22.57 -13.66 16.81
N TYR A 297 -21.34 -13.97 17.21
CA TYR A 297 -21.06 -14.64 18.47
C TYR A 297 -21.62 -13.82 19.65
N ILE A 298 -21.28 -12.52 19.74
CA ILE A 298 -21.77 -11.63 20.80
C ILE A 298 -23.30 -11.56 20.79
N ASP A 299 -23.92 -11.47 19.59
CA ASP A 299 -25.37 -11.41 19.42
C ASP A 299 -26.05 -12.72 19.86
N SER A 300 -25.43 -13.88 19.61
CA SER A 300 -25.96 -15.19 20.02
C SER A 300 -25.90 -15.38 21.53
N LYS A 301 -24.82 -14.94 22.17
CA LYS A 301 -24.58 -15.08 23.62
C LYS A 301 -25.37 -14.08 24.48
N LYS A 302 -25.67 -12.89 23.92
CA LYS A 302 -26.45 -11.82 24.57
C LYS A 302 -25.99 -11.48 25.99
N PRO A 303 -24.72 -11.10 26.20
CA PRO A 303 -24.17 -10.82 27.55
C PRO A 303 -24.98 -9.74 28.29
N TRP A 304 -25.63 -8.81 27.59
CA TRP A 304 -26.54 -7.79 28.17
C TRP A 304 -27.83 -8.33 28.74
N VAL A 305 -28.21 -9.57 28.42
CA VAL A 305 -29.34 -10.29 29.02
C VAL A 305 -28.83 -11.09 30.20
N LEU A 306 -27.80 -11.90 30.01
CA LEU A 306 -27.22 -12.78 31.00
C LEU A 306 -26.78 -12.07 32.27
N ILE A 307 -26.17 -10.90 32.16
CA ILE A 307 -25.66 -10.12 33.33
C ILE A 307 -26.77 -9.67 34.29
N LYS A 308 -28.05 -9.75 33.89
CA LYS A 308 -29.17 -9.35 34.74
C LYS A 308 -29.67 -10.50 35.63
N GLU A 309 -29.22 -11.70 35.38
CA GLU A 309 -29.56 -12.91 36.12
C GLU A 309 -28.42 -13.23 37.08
N GLU A 310 -28.71 -13.35 38.35
CA GLU A 310 -27.75 -13.70 39.42
C GLU A 310 -27.05 -15.04 39.14
N GLY A 311 -25.73 -15.08 39.30
CA GLY A 311 -24.89 -16.26 39.09
C GLY A 311 -24.35 -16.46 37.68
N ASN A 312 -24.64 -15.55 36.75
CA ASN A 312 -24.11 -15.59 35.36
C ASN A 312 -22.84 -14.70 35.16
N GLU A 313 -22.32 -14.09 36.21
CA GLU A 313 -21.18 -13.13 36.11
C GLU A 313 -19.98 -13.76 35.45
N ASP A 314 -19.54 -14.94 35.87
CA ASP A 314 -18.40 -15.66 35.31
C ASP A 314 -18.61 -16.03 33.84
N ILE A 315 -19.84 -16.41 33.47
CA ILE A 315 -20.21 -16.70 32.10
C ILE A 315 -20.14 -15.45 31.23
N VAL A 316 -20.66 -14.33 31.70
CA VAL A 316 -20.58 -13.04 30.98
C VAL A 316 -19.13 -12.58 30.84
N GLN A 317 -18.32 -12.74 31.88
CA GLN A 317 -16.91 -12.40 31.84
C GLN A 317 -16.17 -13.25 30.78
N SER A 318 -16.38 -14.56 30.73
CA SER A 318 -15.73 -15.45 29.75
C SER A 318 -16.19 -15.17 28.30
N ILE A 319 -17.47 -14.84 28.09
CA ILE A 319 -17.99 -14.40 26.79
C ILE A 319 -17.30 -13.12 26.32
N CYS A 320 -17.25 -12.11 27.20
CA CYS A 320 -16.61 -10.84 26.87
C CYS A 320 -15.08 -11.00 26.67
N THR A 321 -14.42 -11.87 27.44
CA THR A 321 -13.02 -12.23 27.27
C THR A 321 -12.75 -12.89 25.92
N THR A 322 -13.59 -13.82 25.50
CA THR A 322 -13.53 -14.40 24.15
C THR A 322 -13.64 -13.32 23.09
N SER A 323 -14.63 -12.43 23.20
CA SER A 323 -14.83 -11.33 22.24
C SER A 323 -13.64 -10.37 22.17
N ILE A 324 -13.02 -10.03 23.31
CA ILE A 324 -11.81 -9.19 23.36
C ILE A 324 -10.62 -9.88 22.70
N ASN A 325 -10.49 -11.20 22.83
CA ASN A 325 -9.45 -11.95 22.13
C ASN A 325 -9.68 -12.04 20.63
N LEU A 326 -10.93 -12.18 20.16
CA LEU A 326 -11.25 -12.08 18.73
C LEU A 326 -10.91 -10.68 18.18
N PHE A 327 -11.27 -9.61 18.93
CA PHE A 327 -10.90 -8.24 18.59
C PHE A 327 -9.38 -8.06 18.52
N LYS A 328 -8.62 -8.63 19.44
CA LYS A 328 -7.15 -8.61 19.42
C LYS A 328 -6.61 -9.25 18.14
N ILE A 329 -7.11 -10.41 17.72
CA ILE A 329 -6.67 -11.05 16.46
C ILE A 329 -6.98 -10.14 15.27
N LEU A 330 -8.20 -9.60 15.17
CA LEU A 330 -8.56 -8.67 14.11
C LEU A 330 -7.66 -7.42 14.09
N THR A 331 -7.29 -6.92 15.27
CA THR A 331 -6.33 -5.80 15.40
C THR A 331 -4.98 -6.14 14.77
N ILE A 332 -4.45 -7.34 15.05
CA ILE A 332 -3.17 -7.80 14.49
C ILE A 332 -3.28 -7.94 12.97
N LEU A 333 -4.38 -8.52 12.48
CA LEU A 333 -4.61 -8.70 11.04
C LEU A 333 -4.77 -7.38 10.28
N LEU A 334 -5.34 -6.36 10.91
CA LEU A 334 -5.54 -5.03 10.32
C LEU A 334 -4.31 -4.11 10.46
N GLN A 335 -3.37 -4.42 11.35
CA GLN A 335 -2.21 -3.57 11.64
C GLN A 335 -1.41 -3.11 10.41
N PRO A 336 -1.18 -3.95 9.37
CA PRO A 336 -0.47 -3.51 8.17
C PRO A 336 -1.23 -2.42 7.39
N ILE A 337 -2.55 -2.38 7.50
CA ILE A 337 -3.42 -1.47 6.74
C ILE A 337 -3.72 -0.19 7.52
N ILE A 338 -4.14 -0.31 8.79
CA ILE A 338 -4.59 0.78 9.64
C ILE A 338 -3.74 0.89 10.92
N PRO A 339 -2.44 1.21 10.80
CA PRO A 339 -1.49 1.18 11.94
C PRO A 339 -1.85 2.15 13.07
N GLY A 340 -2.42 3.31 12.77
CA GLY A 340 -2.83 4.30 13.77
C GLY A 340 -3.98 3.81 14.66
N PHE A 341 -5.03 3.25 14.04
CA PHE A 341 -6.17 2.70 14.79
C PHE A 341 -5.77 1.48 15.60
N THR A 342 -4.93 0.60 15.04
CA THR A 342 -4.46 -0.58 15.76
C THR A 342 -3.52 -0.23 16.91
N LEU A 343 -2.75 0.84 16.82
CA LEU A 343 -1.95 1.35 17.95
C LEU A 343 -2.84 1.74 19.13
N ASN A 344 -3.96 2.39 18.89
CA ASN A 344 -4.93 2.72 19.93
C ASN A 344 -5.59 1.46 20.52
N ALA A 345 -5.89 0.47 19.68
CA ALA A 345 -6.42 -0.82 20.14
C ALA A 345 -5.39 -1.58 21.00
N VAL A 346 -4.11 -1.55 20.66
CA VAL A 346 -3.03 -2.15 21.44
C VAL A 346 -2.92 -1.50 22.82
N LYS A 347 -3.01 -0.16 22.91
CA LYS A 347 -3.04 0.57 24.17
C LYS A 347 -4.27 0.21 25.03
N PHE A 348 -5.44 0.09 24.41
CA PHE A 348 -6.66 -0.37 25.06
C PHE A 348 -6.50 -1.78 25.64
N LEU A 349 -5.87 -2.69 24.92
CA LEU A 349 -5.59 -4.06 25.36
C LEU A 349 -4.49 -4.14 26.44
N SER A 350 -3.91 -3.01 26.88
CA SER A 350 -2.78 -2.91 27.81
C SER A 350 -1.53 -3.68 27.34
N LEU A 351 -1.33 -3.73 26.01
CA LEU A 351 -0.16 -4.36 25.38
C LEU A 351 0.87 -3.31 24.99
N SER A 352 2.16 -3.66 25.08
CA SER A 352 3.25 -2.79 24.59
C SER A 352 3.37 -2.81 23.07
N GLU A 353 3.22 -3.99 22.51
CA GLU A 353 3.25 -4.26 21.06
C GLU A 353 2.49 -5.54 20.73
N VAL A 354 2.14 -5.70 19.49
CA VAL A 354 1.62 -6.96 18.95
C VAL A 354 2.36 -7.33 17.68
N THR A 355 2.62 -8.63 17.53
CA THR A 355 3.21 -9.24 16.34
C THR A 355 2.27 -10.30 15.81
N TRP A 356 2.55 -10.82 14.63
CA TRP A 356 1.76 -11.94 14.08
C TRP A 356 1.75 -13.16 15.02
N ASN A 357 2.85 -13.41 15.72
CA ASN A 357 2.92 -14.50 16.71
C ASN A 357 2.01 -14.27 17.93
N SER A 358 1.66 -13.04 18.24
CA SER A 358 0.75 -12.70 19.35
C SER A 358 -0.67 -13.23 19.16
N ILE A 359 -1.03 -13.66 17.94
CA ILE A 359 -2.31 -14.36 17.65
C ILE A 359 -2.41 -15.65 18.48
N ASN A 360 -1.30 -16.32 18.76
CA ASN A 360 -1.25 -17.60 19.46
C ASN A 360 -1.39 -17.49 20.99
N HIS A 361 -1.34 -16.29 21.55
CA HIS A 361 -1.34 -16.06 23.00
C HIS A 361 -2.60 -15.30 23.43
N PRO A 362 -3.68 -15.97 23.88
CA PRO A 362 -4.87 -15.28 24.35
C PRO A 362 -4.60 -14.45 25.60
N LEU A 363 -5.36 -13.37 25.74
CA LEU A 363 -5.38 -12.54 26.96
C LEU A 363 -6.34 -13.20 27.95
N LEU A 364 -5.79 -13.70 29.05
CA LEU A 364 -6.54 -14.35 30.13
C LEU A 364 -6.03 -13.80 31.47
N ASP A 365 -6.92 -13.69 32.45
CA ASP A 365 -6.57 -13.25 33.82
C ASP A 365 -5.67 -12.00 33.86
N CYS A 366 -5.97 -11.05 32.98
CA CYS A 366 -5.22 -9.80 32.87
C CYS A 366 -6.17 -8.61 32.68
N SER A 367 -5.69 -7.41 32.99
CA SER A 367 -6.51 -6.20 32.89
C SER A 367 -6.33 -5.50 31.55
N ILE A 368 -7.44 -4.97 31.01
CA ILE A 368 -7.46 -4.07 29.86
C ILE A 368 -7.67 -2.62 30.34
N ASN A 369 -7.21 -1.66 29.54
CA ASN A 369 -7.36 -0.24 29.86
C ASN A 369 -8.75 0.27 29.48
N ALA A 370 -9.69 0.09 30.39
CA ALA A 370 -11.10 0.38 30.21
C ALA A 370 -11.41 1.87 29.93
N VAL A 371 -10.57 2.80 30.35
CA VAL A 371 -10.74 4.25 30.12
C VAL A 371 -10.44 4.62 28.67
N SER A 372 -9.55 3.89 28.01
CA SER A 372 -9.20 4.08 26.58
C SER A 372 -10.29 3.63 25.62
N TYR A 373 -11.31 2.91 26.06
CA TYR A 373 -12.38 2.41 25.21
C TYR A 373 -13.10 3.53 24.45
N THR A 374 -13.31 4.71 25.06
CA THR A 374 -13.90 5.86 24.39
C THR A 374 -13.08 6.40 23.21
N HIS A 375 -11.77 6.13 23.20
CA HIS A 375 -10.87 6.47 22.10
C HIS A 375 -10.85 5.42 20.98
N LEU A 376 -11.47 4.24 21.20
CA LEU A 376 -11.68 3.21 20.17
C LEU A 376 -12.95 3.44 19.36
N THR A 377 -13.85 4.32 19.82
CA THR A 377 -15.02 4.71 19.04
C THR A 377 -14.54 5.56 17.88
N LEU A 378 -14.33 4.90 16.74
CA LEU A 378 -14.07 5.60 15.50
C LEU A 378 -15.27 6.49 15.18
N PRO A 379 -15.08 7.80 14.96
CA PRO A 379 -16.19 8.67 14.63
C PRO A 379 -16.82 8.23 13.32
N THR A 380 -18.14 8.14 13.28
CA THR A 380 -18.87 7.92 12.04
C THR A 380 -18.61 9.09 11.10
N ILE A 381 -18.21 8.80 9.86
CA ILE A 381 -18.01 9.83 8.84
C ILE A 381 -19.39 10.26 8.33
N TYR A 382 -19.80 11.50 8.64
CA TYR A 382 -21.08 12.05 8.19
C TYR A 382 -20.98 12.84 6.88
N SER A 383 -19.82 13.49 6.65
CA SER A 383 -19.52 14.24 5.43
C SER A 383 -18.04 14.09 5.08
N VAL A 384 -17.74 14.16 3.81
CA VAL A 384 -16.36 14.13 3.28
C VAL A 384 -16.17 15.32 2.37
#